data_e74fade676728448c23f117d34400e6c
#
_entry.id   e74fade676728448c23f117d34400e6c
#
_cell.length_a   1.000
_cell.length_b   1.000
_cell.length_c   1.000
_cell.angle_alpha   90.00
_cell.angle_beta   90.00
_cell.angle_gamma   90.00
#
_symmetry.space_group_name_H-M   'P 1'
#
loop_
_entity.id
_entity.type
_entity.pdbx_description
1 polymer ?
#
loop_
_entity_poly.entity_id
_entity_poly.type
_entity_poly.pdbx_seq_one_letter_code
_entity_poly.pdbx_strand_id
1 'polypeptide(L)'
;MHRLLAAAIVAAALLTSGCGYTGDPLPPLANIPTRVLDLAAIQRGGRIMVQFTVPPRTTEGVAIKTPLKLDLRIGTAEPPFSQEVWAAHATEVPAGPVENGLARYEIPSAAWTGKEATLAVRVSSARGKTLGWSNFVNLPVVAPPDKPADAHAEATADGVRLTWRARGDTFRIYRHTGGDRFAPVADVPQASWTDPGAEFGKHYVYQIQTIVKLPNNLEAESDLSEEAGITPEDRFPPAVPAGIAAAAAPNSIEISWEGNTEPDLAGYRIYRATGAGPFEKLGEMVATPSYSDHGVEHGKTYRYAVSALDKTGNESARSEPVEATLQ
;
A
#
# COMPACT_ATOMS: atom_id res chain seq x y z
N MET A 1 -33.14 92.82 -8.34
CA MET A 1 -33.38 91.69 -7.44
C MET A 1 -34.22 90.56 -8.04
N HIS A 2 -34.28 90.36 -9.37
CA HIS A 2 -35.13 89.33 -9.98
C HIS A 2 -34.42 88.28 -10.86
N ARG A 3 -33.08 88.16 -10.79
CA ARG A 3 -32.33 87.19 -11.57
C ARG A 3 -31.58 86.08 -10.73
N LEU A 4 -31.73 86.10 -9.41
CA LEU A 4 -31.16 85.11 -8.52
C LEU A 4 -32.14 84.05 -8.03
N LEU A 5 -33.44 84.18 -8.21
CA LEU A 5 -34.44 83.19 -7.82
C LEU A 5 -34.69 82.09 -8.87
N ALA A 6 -34.35 82.32 -10.15
CA ALA A 6 -34.54 81.30 -11.21
C ALA A 6 -33.51 80.24 -11.29
N ALA A 7 -32.31 80.47 -10.75
CA ALA A 7 -31.18 79.45 -10.75
C ALA A 7 -31.29 78.44 -9.64
N ALA A 8 -32.01 78.71 -8.54
CA ALA A 8 -32.18 77.82 -7.41
C ALA A 8 -33.23 76.71 -7.62
N ILE A 9 -34.18 76.92 -8.52
CA ILE A 9 -35.28 75.95 -8.78
C ILE A 9 -34.86 74.90 -9.80
N VAL A 10 -33.93 75.18 -10.70
CA VAL A 10 -33.44 74.22 -11.69
C VAL A 10 -32.40 73.24 -11.07
N ALA A 11 -31.72 73.64 -10.01
CA ALA A 11 -30.78 72.77 -9.32
C ALA A 11 -31.44 71.72 -8.38
N ALA A 12 -32.69 71.97 -7.91
CA ALA A 12 -33.41 71.04 -7.03
C ALA A 12 -34.15 69.90 -7.78
N ALA A 13 -34.36 70.04 -9.13
CA ALA A 13 -35.06 69.03 -9.94
C ALA A 13 -34.14 67.90 -10.50
N LEU A 14 -32.86 67.96 -10.29
CA LEU A 14 -31.88 66.94 -10.80
C LEU A 14 -31.45 65.89 -9.76
N LEU A 15 -32.00 65.87 -8.55
CA LEU A 15 -31.62 64.98 -7.48
C LEU A 15 -32.68 63.88 -7.17
N THR A 16 -33.72 63.69 -7.97
CA THR A 16 -34.78 62.67 -7.69
C THR A 16 -34.99 61.63 -8.76
N SER A 17 -34.02 61.34 -9.63
CA SER A 17 -34.09 60.20 -10.57
C SER A 17 -33.07 59.11 -10.24
N GLY A 18 -33.07 58.69 -8.98
CA GLY A 18 -32.50 57.41 -8.55
C GLY A 18 -33.57 56.32 -8.62
N CYS A 19 -34.11 55.99 -9.80
CA CYS A 19 -34.80 54.73 -10.00
C CYS A 19 -33.79 53.63 -9.98
N GLY A 20 -33.47 53.14 -8.79
CA GLY A 20 -32.83 51.82 -8.66
C GLY A 20 -33.77 50.81 -9.30
N TYR A 21 -33.36 50.24 -10.44
CA TYR A 21 -34.00 49.07 -11.00
C TYR A 21 -33.83 47.93 -9.99
N THR A 22 -34.87 47.70 -9.18
CA THR A 22 -34.96 46.48 -8.41
C THR A 22 -35.26 45.38 -9.41
N GLY A 23 -34.23 44.61 -9.80
CA GLY A 23 -34.42 43.43 -10.65
C GLY A 23 -35.56 42.55 -10.10
N ASP A 24 -36.16 41.76 -10.98
CA ASP A 24 -37.20 40.83 -10.58
C ASP A 24 -36.77 40.02 -9.34
N PRO A 25 -37.67 39.80 -8.37
CA PRO A 25 -37.35 39.00 -7.20
C PRO A 25 -36.83 37.65 -7.65
N LEU A 26 -35.61 37.31 -7.25
CA LEU A 26 -35.09 35.97 -7.50
C LEU A 26 -36.07 34.93 -6.95
N PRO A 27 -36.36 33.86 -7.71
CA PRO A 27 -37.22 32.80 -7.22
C PRO A 27 -36.69 32.26 -5.91
N PRO A 28 -37.55 31.89 -4.95
CA PRO A 28 -37.10 31.38 -3.67
C PRO A 28 -36.21 30.15 -3.88
N LEU A 29 -35.03 30.13 -3.28
CA LEU A 29 -34.08 29.01 -3.35
C LEU A 29 -34.79 27.72 -2.94
N ALA A 30 -34.70 26.70 -3.77
CA ALA A 30 -35.32 25.40 -3.49
C ALA A 30 -34.68 24.71 -2.27
N ASN A 31 -33.42 25.03 -1.96
CA ASN A 31 -32.63 24.44 -0.87
C ASN A 31 -32.67 22.90 -0.87
N ILE A 32 -32.50 22.31 -2.05
CA ILE A 32 -32.46 20.88 -2.24
C ILE A 32 -30.97 20.43 -2.18
N PRO A 33 -30.60 19.47 -1.30
CA PRO A 33 -29.24 18.92 -1.30
C PRO A 33 -28.89 18.32 -2.66
N THR A 34 -27.62 18.44 -3.11
CA THR A 34 -27.18 17.75 -4.31
C THR A 34 -27.24 16.22 -4.09
N ARG A 35 -27.37 15.48 -5.20
CA ARG A 35 -27.43 14.01 -5.15
C ARG A 35 -26.06 13.45 -4.79
N VAL A 36 -26.01 12.38 -3.99
CA VAL A 36 -24.82 11.55 -3.80
C VAL A 36 -24.57 10.75 -5.08
N LEU A 37 -23.33 10.77 -5.57
CA LEU A 37 -22.91 10.09 -6.79
C LEU A 37 -21.71 9.14 -6.56
N ASP A 38 -21.19 9.13 -5.34
CA ASP A 38 -19.98 8.41 -4.93
C ASP A 38 -20.27 7.34 -3.85
N LEU A 39 -21.53 6.86 -3.78
CA LEU A 39 -21.83 5.72 -2.91
C LEU A 39 -20.99 4.53 -3.34
N ALA A 40 -20.21 3.98 -2.40
CA ALA A 40 -19.38 2.81 -2.59
C ALA A 40 -19.65 1.81 -1.45
N ALA A 41 -19.58 0.53 -1.77
CA ALA A 41 -19.70 -0.55 -0.81
C ALA A 41 -18.71 -1.66 -1.15
N ILE A 42 -18.14 -2.28 -0.11
CA ILE A 42 -17.25 -3.43 -0.20
C ILE A 42 -17.53 -4.38 0.96
N GLN A 43 -17.40 -5.68 0.72
CA GLN A 43 -17.43 -6.64 1.82
C GLN A 43 -16.04 -6.72 2.47
N ARG A 44 -16.00 -6.60 3.82
CA ARG A 44 -14.80 -6.85 4.62
C ARG A 44 -15.12 -7.75 5.79
N GLY A 45 -14.58 -8.95 5.76
CA GLY A 45 -14.93 -10.00 6.71
C GLY A 45 -16.44 -10.24 6.77
N GLY A 46 -17.00 -10.24 7.95
CA GLY A 46 -18.45 -10.39 8.18
C GLY A 46 -19.28 -9.12 8.04
N ARG A 47 -18.75 -8.05 7.38
CA ARG A 47 -19.39 -6.74 7.28
C ARG A 47 -19.38 -6.23 5.82
N ILE A 48 -20.43 -5.48 5.48
CA ILE A 48 -20.47 -4.65 4.28
C ILE A 48 -20.12 -3.22 4.75
N MET A 49 -18.99 -2.72 4.29
CA MET A 49 -18.51 -1.36 4.55
C MET A 49 -19.08 -0.44 3.47
N VAL A 50 -19.81 0.60 3.88
CA VAL A 50 -20.43 1.56 2.94
C VAL A 50 -19.91 2.95 3.25
N GLN A 51 -19.58 3.71 2.20
CA GLN A 51 -19.17 5.10 2.35
C GLN A 51 -19.69 5.99 1.23
N PHE A 52 -19.91 7.25 1.54
CA PHE A 52 -20.26 8.30 0.56
C PHE A 52 -19.99 9.68 1.15
N THR A 53 -19.81 10.67 0.27
CA THR A 53 -19.68 12.08 0.68
C THR A 53 -21.07 12.68 0.90
N VAL A 54 -21.28 13.24 2.10
CA VAL A 54 -22.50 14.01 2.42
C VAL A 54 -22.46 15.33 1.66
N PRO A 55 -23.50 15.68 0.88
CA PRO A 55 -23.52 16.88 0.07
C PRO A 55 -23.31 18.16 0.92
N PRO A 56 -22.26 18.95 0.66
CA PRO A 56 -22.02 20.19 1.40
C PRO A 56 -22.84 21.38 0.87
N ARG A 57 -23.46 21.25 -0.30
CA ARG A 57 -24.16 22.32 -1.01
C ARG A 57 -25.49 21.85 -1.56
N THR A 58 -26.36 22.84 -1.78
CA THR A 58 -27.63 22.67 -2.51
C THR A 58 -27.40 22.70 -4.03
N THR A 59 -28.46 22.41 -4.79
CA THR A 59 -28.47 22.50 -6.26
C THR A 59 -28.16 23.91 -6.78
N GLU A 60 -28.41 24.92 -5.98
CA GLU A 60 -28.15 26.33 -6.29
C GLU A 60 -26.74 26.77 -5.81
N GLY A 61 -25.89 25.82 -5.33
CA GLY A 61 -24.53 26.09 -4.86
C GLY A 61 -24.45 26.68 -3.45
N VAL A 62 -25.57 26.85 -2.74
CA VAL A 62 -25.60 27.40 -1.39
C VAL A 62 -25.07 26.36 -0.39
N ALA A 63 -24.18 26.76 0.53
CA ALA A 63 -23.68 25.89 1.58
C ALA A 63 -24.80 25.45 2.53
N ILE A 64 -24.85 24.16 2.82
CA ILE A 64 -25.82 23.58 3.73
C ILE A 64 -25.30 23.72 5.16
N LYS A 65 -26.04 24.40 6.01
CA LYS A 65 -25.72 24.65 7.42
C LYS A 65 -26.60 23.86 8.40
N THR A 66 -27.65 23.25 7.89
CA THR A 66 -28.62 22.48 8.69
C THR A 66 -28.36 20.98 8.55
N PRO A 67 -28.62 20.16 9.58
CA PRO A 67 -28.51 18.72 9.48
C PRO A 67 -29.33 18.15 8.32
N LEU A 68 -28.75 17.20 7.59
CA LEU A 68 -29.41 16.45 6.54
C LEU A 68 -29.93 15.13 7.10
N LYS A 69 -31.04 14.63 6.56
CA LYS A 69 -31.47 13.25 6.81
C LYS A 69 -30.86 12.35 5.76
N LEU A 70 -30.11 11.33 6.22
CA LEU A 70 -29.48 10.29 5.41
C LEU A 70 -30.33 9.03 5.53
N ASP A 71 -30.92 8.56 4.43
CA ASP A 71 -31.73 7.34 4.33
C ASP A 71 -30.97 6.33 3.45
N LEU A 72 -30.04 5.57 4.09
CA LEU A 72 -29.34 4.47 3.44
C LEU A 72 -30.20 3.21 3.51
N ARG A 73 -30.38 2.55 2.38
CA ARG A 73 -31.13 1.28 2.31
C ARG A 73 -30.32 0.19 1.63
N ILE A 74 -30.63 -1.04 2.04
CA ILE A 74 -30.08 -2.28 1.48
C ILE A 74 -31.22 -3.24 1.16
N GLY A 75 -31.20 -3.86 -0.01
CA GLY A 75 -32.21 -4.79 -0.47
C GLY A 75 -31.72 -5.65 -1.64
N THR A 76 -32.58 -6.51 -2.17
CA THR A 76 -32.35 -7.21 -3.44
C THR A 76 -33.03 -6.44 -4.57
N ALA A 77 -32.38 -6.38 -5.73
CA ALA A 77 -32.98 -5.82 -6.95
C ALA A 77 -33.54 -6.96 -7.80
N GLU A 78 -34.82 -6.90 -8.13
CA GLU A 78 -35.44 -7.89 -9.02
C GLU A 78 -35.73 -7.29 -10.40
N PRO A 79 -35.51 -8.06 -11.49
CA PRO A 79 -35.85 -7.61 -12.83
C PRO A 79 -37.38 -7.64 -13.09
N PRO A 80 -37.93 -6.64 -13.82
CA PRO A 80 -37.30 -5.40 -14.22
C PRO A 80 -37.10 -4.46 -13.01
N PHE A 81 -35.92 -3.82 -12.91
CA PHE A 81 -35.60 -2.96 -11.78
C PHE A 81 -36.49 -1.70 -11.76
N SER A 82 -37.11 -1.46 -10.60
CA SER A 82 -37.84 -0.22 -10.30
C SER A 82 -37.35 0.34 -8.97
N GLN A 83 -36.92 1.59 -8.98
CA GLN A 83 -36.44 2.27 -7.76
C GLN A 83 -37.52 2.36 -6.68
N GLU A 84 -38.77 2.60 -7.05
CA GLU A 84 -39.89 2.73 -6.13
C GLU A 84 -40.20 1.39 -5.48
N VAL A 85 -40.25 0.31 -6.27
CA VAL A 85 -40.47 -1.06 -5.78
C VAL A 85 -39.36 -1.48 -4.87
N TRP A 86 -38.12 -1.30 -5.30
CA TRP A 86 -36.95 -1.61 -4.48
C TRP A 86 -36.97 -0.85 -3.15
N ALA A 87 -37.20 0.48 -3.19
CA ALA A 87 -37.20 1.31 -1.98
C ALA A 87 -38.32 0.94 -0.99
N ALA A 88 -39.46 0.44 -1.50
CA ALA A 88 -40.54 -0.01 -0.63
C ALA A 88 -40.20 -1.30 0.16
N HIS A 89 -39.32 -2.14 -0.39
CA HIS A 89 -38.95 -3.44 0.22
C HIS A 89 -37.56 -3.45 0.85
N ALA A 90 -36.68 -2.49 0.49
CA ALA A 90 -35.34 -2.38 1.04
C ALA A 90 -35.38 -1.97 2.52
N THR A 91 -34.50 -2.58 3.29
CA THR A 91 -34.35 -2.32 4.73
C THR A 91 -33.56 -1.02 4.94
N GLU A 92 -34.06 -0.14 5.80
CA GLU A 92 -33.34 1.06 6.25
C GLU A 92 -32.18 0.66 7.15
N VAL A 93 -31.01 1.20 6.87
CA VAL A 93 -29.80 0.99 7.67
C VAL A 93 -29.70 2.08 8.73
N PRO A 94 -29.51 1.74 10.01
CA PRO A 94 -29.36 2.74 11.07
C PRO A 94 -28.25 3.74 10.75
N ALA A 95 -28.43 5.00 11.17
CA ALA A 95 -27.48 6.08 10.88
C ALA A 95 -26.06 5.74 11.37
N GLY A 96 -25.09 5.91 10.49
CA GLY A 96 -23.67 5.78 10.76
C GLY A 96 -23.00 7.11 11.09
N PRO A 97 -21.74 7.10 11.52
CA PRO A 97 -20.97 8.30 11.78
C PRO A 97 -20.71 9.11 10.51
N VAL A 98 -20.66 10.42 10.66
CA VAL A 98 -20.23 11.35 9.60
C VAL A 98 -19.03 12.14 10.12
N GLU A 99 -17.88 11.94 9.52
CA GLU A 99 -16.63 12.61 9.89
C GLU A 99 -16.05 13.34 8.68
N ASN A 100 -15.75 14.62 8.84
CA ASN A 100 -15.21 15.46 7.75
C ASN A 100 -16.02 15.40 6.44
N GLY A 101 -17.35 15.28 6.56
CA GLY A 101 -18.27 15.19 5.42
C GLY A 101 -18.35 13.79 4.78
N LEU A 102 -17.63 12.79 5.28
CA LEU A 102 -17.70 11.41 4.83
C LEU A 102 -18.58 10.59 5.78
N ALA A 103 -19.67 10.03 5.26
CA ALA A 103 -20.52 9.08 5.98
C ALA A 103 -19.97 7.66 5.83
N ARG A 104 -19.92 6.90 6.93
CA ARG A 104 -19.49 5.51 6.96
C ARG A 104 -20.51 4.65 7.68
N TYR A 105 -20.78 3.47 7.12
CA TYR A 105 -21.72 2.50 7.68
C TYR A 105 -21.08 1.12 7.66
N GLU A 106 -21.40 0.32 8.66
CA GLU A 106 -21.05 -1.10 8.73
C GLU A 106 -22.34 -1.91 8.85
N ILE A 107 -22.59 -2.80 7.89
CA ILE A 107 -23.78 -3.63 7.84
C ILE A 107 -23.33 -5.08 8.00
N PRO A 108 -23.88 -5.86 8.95
CA PRO A 108 -23.58 -7.29 9.05
C PRO A 108 -23.90 -8.02 7.74
N SER A 109 -22.92 -8.77 7.19
CA SER A 109 -23.07 -9.44 5.90
C SER A 109 -23.86 -10.75 5.96
N ALA A 110 -24.05 -11.33 7.14
CA ALA A 110 -24.63 -12.68 7.32
C ALA A 110 -25.99 -12.87 6.65
N ALA A 111 -26.89 -11.87 6.70
CA ALA A 111 -28.20 -11.93 6.05
C ALA A 111 -28.15 -11.85 4.52
N TRP A 112 -27.00 -11.47 3.96
CA TRP A 112 -26.77 -11.20 2.55
C TRP A 112 -25.90 -12.26 1.89
N THR A 113 -25.25 -13.12 2.65
CA THR A 113 -24.36 -14.17 2.11
C THR A 113 -25.06 -15.01 1.05
N GLY A 114 -24.43 -15.14 -0.12
CA GLY A 114 -24.96 -15.84 -1.30
C GLY A 114 -25.98 -15.04 -2.11
N LYS A 115 -26.19 -13.76 -1.81
CA LYS A 115 -27.10 -12.86 -2.52
C LYS A 115 -26.35 -11.69 -3.12
N GLU A 116 -26.96 -11.02 -4.09
CA GLU A 116 -26.53 -9.70 -4.55
C GLU A 116 -27.29 -8.63 -3.75
N ALA A 117 -26.57 -7.87 -2.94
CA ALA A 117 -27.11 -6.76 -2.16
C ALA A 117 -27.07 -5.49 -2.99
N THR A 118 -28.23 -4.84 -3.15
CA THR A 118 -28.35 -3.53 -3.79
C THR A 118 -28.46 -2.45 -2.72
N LEU A 119 -27.60 -1.43 -2.80
CA LEU A 119 -27.54 -0.31 -1.86
C LEU A 119 -27.75 1.01 -2.58
N ALA A 120 -28.48 1.91 -1.91
CA ALA A 120 -28.58 3.31 -2.32
C ALA A 120 -28.86 4.19 -1.10
N VAL A 121 -28.46 5.45 -1.17
CA VAL A 121 -28.75 6.46 -0.16
C VAL A 121 -29.57 7.60 -0.76
N ARG A 122 -30.54 8.09 0.03
CA ARG A 122 -31.31 9.27 -0.28
C ARG A 122 -30.99 10.34 0.77
N VAL A 123 -30.56 11.50 0.30
CA VAL A 123 -30.28 12.65 1.17
C VAL A 123 -31.39 13.67 1.03
N SER A 124 -31.94 14.11 2.16
CA SER A 124 -32.98 15.10 2.21
C SER A 124 -32.67 16.22 3.21
N SER A 125 -33.20 17.43 2.90
CA SER A 125 -33.18 18.55 3.84
C SER A 125 -34.10 18.28 5.04
N ALA A 126 -33.97 19.06 6.10
CA ALA A 126 -34.86 19.01 7.27
C ALA A 126 -36.36 19.15 6.90
N ARG A 127 -36.66 19.77 5.75
CA ARG A 127 -38.04 19.93 5.21
C ARG A 127 -38.42 18.79 4.26
N GLY A 128 -37.66 17.73 4.14
CA GLY A 128 -37.91 16.56 3.29
C GLY A 128 -37.62 16.75 1.80
N LYS A 129 -37.05 17.89 1.35
CA LYS A 129 -36.70 18.11 -0.05
C LYS A 129 -35.49 17.27 -0.43
N THR A 130 -35.54 16.57 -1.57
CA THR A 130 -34.48 15.64 -2.05
C THR A 130 -34.47 15.60 -3.58
N LEU A 131 -33.32 15.19 -4.17
CA LEU A 131 -33.18 14.82 -5.59
C LEU A 131 -33.35 13.32 -5.84
N GLY A 132 -33.83 12.56 -4.85
CA GLY A 132 -34.00 11.12 -4.97
C GLY A 132 -32.76 10.31 -4.51
N TRP A 133 -32.68 9.09 -5.03
CA TRP A 133 -31.62 8.12 -4.65
C TRP A 133 -30.28 8.42 -5.33
N SER A 134 -29.19 8.04 -4.69
CA SER A 134 -27.82 8.09 -5.21
C SER A 134 -27.63 7.21 -6.46
N ASN A 135 -26.39 7.00 -6.87
CA ASN A 135 -26.03 5.81 -7.64
C ASN A 135 -26.41 4.56 -6.84
N PHE A 136 -26.85 3.51 -7.54
CA PHE A 136 -27.07 2.19 -6.95
C PHE A 136 -25.79 1.38 -7.01
N VAL A 137 -25.49 0.66 -5.93
CA VAL A 137 -24.36 -0.26 -5.84
C VAL A 137 -24.88 -1.68 -5.67
N ASN A 138 -24.53 -2.56 -6.60
CA ASN A 138 -24.82 -3.98 -6.52
C ASN A 138 -23.56 -4.71 -6.06
N LEU A 139 -23.66 -5.36 -4.91
CA LEU A 139 -22.54 -6.06 -4.27
C LEU A 139 -22.90 -7.55 -4.11
N PRO A 140 -22.27 -8.46 -4.85
CA PRO A 140 -22.34 -9.88 -4.52
C PRO A 140 -21.71 -10.13 -3.16
N VAL A 141 -22.46 -10.72 -2.22
CA VAL A 141 -21.98 -10.99 -0.86
C VAL A 141 -21.66 -12.47 -0.75
N VAL A 142 -20.43 -12.79 -0.41
CA VAL A 142 -19.93 -14.16 -0.24
C VAL A 142 -19.76 -14.51 1.23
N ALA A 143 -19.49 -15.79 1.52
CA ALA A 143 -19.04 -16.16 2.85
C ALA A 143 -17.81 -15.33 3.23
N PRO A 144 -17.67 -14.86 4.48
CA PRO A 144 -16.53 -14.05 4.88
C PRO A 144 -15.22 -14.74 4.52
N PRO A 145 -14.30 -14.05 3.76
CA PRO A 145 -12.99 -14.61 3.47
C PRO A 145 -12.20 -14.88 4.77
N ASP A 146 -11.40 -15.96 4.80
CA ASP A 146 -10.61 -16.33 5.97
C ASP A 146 -9.61 -15.21 6.32
N LYS A 147 -9.65 -14.72 7.56
CA LYS A 147 -8.64 -13.78 8.08
C LYS A 147 -7.29 -14.50 8.17
N PRO A 148 -6.20 -13.96 7.58
CA PRO A 148 -4.87 -14.53 7.74
C PRO A 148 -4.44 -14.53 9.22
N ALA A 149 -3.99 -15.70 9.69
CA ALA A 149 -3.52 -15.93 11.06
C ALA A 149 -2.03 -16.30 11.06
N ASP A 150 -1.38 -16.14 12.21
CA ASP A 150 0.04 -16.46 12.43
C ASP A 150 0.95 -15.80 11.40
N ALA A 151 0.68 -14.56 11.07
CA ALA A 151 1.55 -13.77 10.20
C ALA A 151 2.93 -13.62 10.86
N HIS A 152 3.95 -14.10 10.17
CA HIS A 152 5.34 -14.11 10.66
C HIS A 152 6.26 -13.50 9.60
N ALA A 153 7.24 -12.70 10.04
CA ALA A 153 8.26 -12.07 9.21
C ALA A 153 9.64 -12.56 9.65
N GLU A 154 10.46 -12.98 8.70
CA GLU A 154 11.85 -13.40 8.94
C GLU A 154 12.79 -12.75 7.92
N ALA A 155 14.01 -12.44 8.35
CA ALA A 155 15.07 -11.96 7.45
C ALA A 155 15.62 -13.12 6.60
N THR A 156 15.85 -12.85 5.31
CA THR A 156 16.54 -13.75 4.37
C THR A 156 17.57 -12.97 3.58
N ALA A 157 18.47 -13.65 2.88
CA ALA A 157 19.43 -12.98 1.99
C ALA A 157 18.75 -12.13 0.90
N ASP A 158 17.51 -12.51 0.48
CA ASP A 158 16.76 -11.86 -0.58
C ASP A 158 15.76 -10.81 -0.07
N GLY A 159 15.79 -10.46 1.22
CA GLY A 159 14.87 -9.50 1.85
C GLY A 159 14.10 -10.08 3.05
N VAL A 160 12.86 -9.65 3.25
CA VAL A 160 12.00 -10.14 4.34
C VAL A 160 10.99 -11.15 3.82
N ARG A 161 11.07 -12.38 4.30
CA ARG A 161 10.09 -13.42 4.02
C ARG A 161 8.93 -13.36 4.99
N LEU A 162 7.72 -13.35 4.44
CA LEU A 162 6.45 -13.44 5.17
C LEU A 162 5.83 -14.82 4.98
N THR A 163 5.24 -15.34 6.04
CA THR A 163 4.43 -16.57 6.03
C THR A 163 3.19 -16.36 6.90
N TRP A 164 2.08 -17.01 6.55
CA TRP A 164 0.84 -16.94 7.31
C TRP A 164 0.00 -18.18 7.06
N ARG A 165 -1.12 -18.31 7.77
CA ARG A 165 -2.13 -19.36 7.55
C ARG A 165 -3.46 -18.72 7.16
N ALA A 166 -3.98 -19.04 5.98
CA ALA A 166 -5.33 -18.71 5.53
C ALA A 166 -5.70 -19.60 4.33
N ARG A 167 -6.99 -19.72 4.07
CA ARG A 167 -7.53 -20.27 2.82
C ARG A 167 -7.87 -19.12 1.89
N GLY A 168 -7.43 -19.19 0.66
CA GLY A 168 -7.72 -18.16 -0.35
C GLY A 168 -6.83 -18.33 -1.57
N ASP A 169 -7.25 -17.72 -2.67
CA ASP A 169 -6.54 -17.77 -3.94
C ASP A 169 -5.71 -16.50 -4.21
N THR A 170 -5.91 -15.47 -3.41
CA THR A 170 -5.15 -14.22 -3.51
C THR A 170 -5.01 -13.60 -2.12
N PHE A 171 -3.80 -13.15 -1.80
CA PHE A 171 -3.49 -12.44 -0.57
C PHE A 171 -2.85 -11.10 -0.92
N ARG A 172 -3.39 -10.02 -0.36
CA ARG A 172 -2.83 -8.68 -0.46
C ARG A 172 -1.97 -8.39 0.75
N ILE A 173 -0.72 -8.01 0.50
CA ILE A 173 0.25 -7.65 1.52
C ILE A 173 0.33 -6.14 1.60
N TYR A 174 0.24 -5.64 2.81
CA TYR A 174 0.44 -4.24 3.16
C TYR A 174 1.72 -4.09 3.94
N ARG A 175 2.47 -3.02 3.67
CA ARG A 175 3.70 -2.68 4.36
C ARG A 175 3.64 -1.25 4.89
N HIS A 176 4.24 -1.07 6.07
CA HIS A 176 4.41 0.20 6.75
C HIS A 176 5.89 0.37 7.13
N THR A 177 6.47 1.56 6.94
CA THR A 177 7.90 1.85 7.14
C THR A 177 8.12 3.10 7.99
N GLY A 178 7.40 3.23 9.11
CA GLY A 178 7.55 4.37 10.03
C GLY A 178 6.72 5.62 9.70
N GLY A 179 5.87 5.59 8.67
CA GLY A 179 4.84 6.61 8.41
C GLY A 179 3.48 6.18 8.96
N ASP A 180 2.43 6.99 8.80
CA ASP A 180 1.11 6.75 9.43
C ASP A 180 0.20 5.79 8.65
N ARG A 181 0.62 5.21 7.53
CA ARG A 181 -0.26 4.43 6.66
C ARG A 181 0.38 3.18 6.10
N PHE A 182 -0.34 2.07 6.19
CA PHE A 182 -0.06 0.88 5.41
C PHE A 182 -0.35 1.12 3.93
N ALA A 183 0.57 0.68 3.07
CA ALA A 183 0.40 0.69 1.62
C ALA A 183 0.43 -0.74 1.07
N PRO A 184 -0.42 -1.10 0.09
CA PRO A 184 -0.33 -2.39 -0.57
C PRO A 184 0.98 -2.47 -1.36
N VAL A 185 1.71 -3.59 -1.20
CA VAL A 185 3.00 -3.82 -1.86
C VAL A 185 2.98 -5.03 -2.79
N ALA A 186 2.10 -6.00 -2.57
CA ALA A 186 1.95 -7.16 -3.43
C ALA A 186 0.56 -7.81 -3.31
N ASP A 187 0.12 -8.46 -4.38
CA ASP A 187 -0.96 -9.45 -4.39
C ASP A 187 -0.36 -10.79 -4.83
N VAL A 188 -0.50 -11.84 -4.00
CA VAL A 188 0.14 -13.14 -4.23
C VAL A 188 -0.85 -14.29 -4.08
N PRO A 189 -0.69 -15.41 -4.82
CA PRO A 189 -1.60 -16.55 -4.75
C PRO A 189 -1.26 -17.55 -3.64
N GLN A 190 -0.11 -17.40 -2.98
CA GLN A 190 0.38 -18.34 -1.97
C GLN A 190 0.45 -17.69 -0.59
N ALA A 191 0.33 -18.50 0.48
CA ALA A 191 0.43 -18.03 1.85
C ALA A 191 1.90 -17.78 2.29
N SER A 192 2.71 -17.28 1.40
CA SER A 192 4.08 -16.81 1.64
C SER A 192 4.49 -15.82 0.57
N TRP A 193 5.36 -14.88 0.94
CA TRP A 193 5.94 -13.90 0.03
C TRP A 193 7.24 -13.34 0.59
N THR A 194 8.21 -13.03 -0.29
CA THR A 194 9.44 -12.34 0.10
C THR A 194 9.38 -10.92 -0.42
N ASP A 195 9.61 -9.95 0.46
CA ASP A 195 9.76 -8.53 0.11
C ASP A 195 11.20 -8.26 -0.31
N PRO A 196 11.49 -8.14 -1.62
CA PRO A 196 12.85 -7.88 -2.09
C PRO A 196 13.25 -6.41 -1.92
N GLY A 197 12.30 -5.54 -1.56
CA GLY A 197 12.56 -4.13 -1.29
C GLY A 197 12.81 -3.82 0.19
N ALA A 198 12.91 -4.83 1.05
CA ALA A 198 13.26 -4.64 2.45
C ALA A 198 14.78 -4.52 2.61
N GLU A 199 15.21 -3.47 3.30
CA GLU A 199 16.63 -3.16 3.58
C GLU A 199 16.99 -3.59 5.00
N PHE A 200 18.17 -4.13 5.20
CA PHE A 200 18.68 -4.47 6.52
C PHE A 200 18.77 -3.22 7.43
N GLY A 201 18.49 -3.41 8.71
CA GLY A 201 18.52 -2.34 9.72
C GLY A 201 17.31 -1.40 9.72
N LYS A 202 16.39 -1.52 8.76
CA LYS A 202 15.18 -0.70 8.67
C LYS A 202 13.97 -1.43 9.23
N HIS A 203 13.17 -0.74 10.03
CA HIS A 203 11.97 -1.35 10.62
C HIS A 203 10.81 -1.41 9.63
N TYR A 204 10.16 -2.58 9.52
CA TYR A 204 8.97 -2.85 8.72
C TYR A 204 7.88 -3.47 9.56
N VAL A 205 6.64 -3.13 9.24
CA VAL A 205 5.45 -3.79 9.78
C VAL A 205 4.59 -4.22 8.60
N TYR A 206 4.13 -5.46 8.61
CA TYR A 206 3.30 -6.05 7.56
C TYR A 206 1.95 -6.47 8.10
N GLN A 207 0.93 -6.34 7.26
CA GLN A 207 -0.39 -6.95 7.44
C GLN A 207 -0.81 -7.62 6.15
N ILE A 208 -1.56 -8.70 6.28
CA ILE A 208 -2.03 -9.51 5.15
C ILE A 208 -3.56 -9.56 5.16
N GLN A 209 -4.15 -9.57 3.98
CA GLN A 209 -5.59 -9.66 3.78
C GLN A 209 -5.90 -10.70 2.70
N THR A 210 -6.86 -11.57 2.93
CA THR A 210 -7.37 -12.48 1.89
C THR A 210 -8.32 -11.72 0.99
N ILE A 211 -8.15 -11.86 -0.31
CA ILE A 211 -8.98 -11.22 -1.34
C ILE A 211 -9.71 -12.30 -2.13
N VAL A 212 -11.02 -12.19 -2.22
CA VAL A 212 -11.86 -12.99 -3.10
C VAL A 212 -12.32 -12.12 -4.25
N LYS A 213 -11.96 -12.49 -5.47
CA LYS A 213 -12.37 -11.79 -6.69
C LYS A 213 -13.82 -12.13 -7.01
N LEU A 214 -14.62 -11.08 -7.23
CA LEU A 214 -16.04 -11.16 -7.54
C LEU A 214 -16.29 -10.73 -9.00
N PRO A 215 -17.50 -10.98 -9.56
CA PRO A 215 -17.86 -10.44 -10.85
C PRO A 215 -17.73 -8.92 -10.94
N ASN A 216 -17.60 -8.38 -12.15
CA ASN A 216 -17.50 -6.94 -12.44
C ASN A 216 -16.28 -6.25 -11.76
N ASN A 217 -15.16 -6.98 -11.58
CA ASN A 217 -13.94 -6.49 -10.91
C ASN A 217 -14.15 -6.02 -9.46
N LEU A 218 -15.20 -6.51 -8.81
CA LEU A 218 -15.40 -6.31 -7.39
C LEU A 218 -14.52 -7.28 -6.59
N GLU A 219 -14.30 -6.94 -5.32
CA GLU A 219 -13.53 -7.77 -4.39
C GLU A 219 -14.29 -7.89 -3.07
N ALA A 220 -14.18 -9.05 -2.43
CA ALA A 220 -14.49 -9.23 -1.02
C ALA A 220 -13.17 -9.44 -0.28
N GLU A 221 -12.99 -8.72 0.81
CA GLU A 221 -11.77 -8.70 1.61
C GLU A 221 -12.01 -9.43 2.94
N SER A 222 -11.00 -10.09 3.50
CA SER A 222 -11.03 -10.49 4.91
C SER A 222 -10.80 -9.29 5.83
N ASP A 223 -10.89 -9.48 7.13
CA ASP A 223 -10.20 -8.59 8.07
C ASP A 223 -8.69 -8.75 7.90
N LEU A 224 -7.92 -7.72 8.26
CA LEU A 224 -6.45 -7.74 8.23
C LEU A 224 -5.91 -8.72 9.26
N SER A 225 -4.75 -9.34 8.97
CA SER A 225 -4.00 -10.13 9.95
C SER A 225 -3.60 -9.27 11.16
N GLU A 226 -3.10 -9.92 12.20
CA GLU A 226 -2.26 -9.23 13.19
C GLU A 226 -0.99 -8.70 12.51
N GLU A 227 -0.38 -7.70 13.12
CA GLU A 227 0.83 -7.07 12.60
C GLU A 227 2.04 -7.99 12.76
N ALA A 228 2.83 -8.13 11.69
CA ALA A 228 4.12 -8.81 11.70
C ALA A 228 5.23 -7.77 11.56
N GLY A 229 5.83 -7.38 12.69
CA GLY A 229 6.93 -6.41 12.73
C GLY A 229 8.29 -7.08 12.67
N ILE A 230 9.24 -6.45 11.94
CA ILE A 230 10.64 -6.90 11.87
C ILE A 230 11.58 -5.73 11.60
N THR A 231 12.77 -5.80 12.18
CA THR A 231 13.94 -5.05 11.74
C THR A 231 14.96 -6.10 11.27
N PRO A 232 15.05 -6.39 9.95
CA PRO A 232 15.92 -7.45 9.47
C PRO A 232 17.38 -7.10 9.73
N GLU A 233 18.11 -8.04 10.30
CA GLU A 233 19.56 -7.94 10.50
C GLU A 233 20.25 -8.72 9.39
N ASP A 234 21.32 -8.16 8.85
CA ASP A 234 22.15 -8.84 7.88
C ASP A 234 23.05 -9.86 8.58
N ARG A 235 22.77 -11.14 8.37
CA ARG A 235 23.53 -12.28 8.88
C ARG A 235 23.88 -13.26 7.76
N PHE A 236 23.77 -12.83 6.52
CA PHE A 236 23.87 -13.67 5.34
C PHE A 236 25.19 -13.42 4.62
N PRO A 237 26.18 -14.33 4.76
CA PRO A 237 27.45 -14.15 4.08
C PRO A 237 27.26 -14.22 2.56
N PRO A 238 28.17 -13.59 1.78
CA PRO A 238 28.21 -13.74 0.34
C PRO A 238 28.40 -15.21 -0.10
N ALA A 239 28.16 -15.50 -1.36
CA ALA A 239 28.45 -16.80 -1.94
C ALA A 239 29.93 -17.14 -1.82
N VAL A 240 30.22 -18.43 -1.69
CA VAL A 240 31.60 -18.91 -1.69
C VAL A 240 32.25 -18.60 -3.04
N PRO A 241 33.46 -17.97 -3.08
CA PRO A 241 34.15 -17.69 -4.33
C PRO A 241 34.36 -18.96 -5.16
N ALA A 242 34.02 -18.89 -6.45
CA ALA A 242 34.15 -20.00 -7.40
C ALA A 242 35.32 -19.78 -8.36
N GLY A 243 35.70 -20.83 -9.10
CA GLY A 243 36.69 -20.72 -10.17
C GLY A 243 38.11 -20.37 -9.69
N ILE A 244 38.45 -20.70 -8.43
CA ILE A 244 39.78 -20.41 -7.91
C ILE A 244 40.84 -21.14 -8.72
N ALA A 245 41.94 -20.43 -9.10
CA ALA A 245 43.10 -20.95 -9.76
C ALA A 245 44.36 -20.35 -9.13
N ALA A 246 45.45 -21.11 -9.15
CA ALA A 246 46.76 -20.65 -8.71
C ALA A 246 47.83 -21.02 -9.76
N ALA A 247 48.71 -20.10 -10.09
CA ALA A 247 49.78 -20.29 -11.06
C ALA A 247 51.10 -19.74 -10.52
N ALA A 248 52.20 -20.49 -10.71
CA ALA A 248 53.55 -20.01 -10.38
C ALA A 248 54.00 -18.93 -11.38
N ALA A 249 54.55 -17.83 -10.86
CA ALA A 249 55.28 -16.80 -11.58
C ALA A 249 56.76 -16.79 -11.10
N PRO A 250 57.66 -16.00 -11.69
CA PRO A 250 59.07 -16.06 -11.35
C PRO A 250 59.42 -15.88 -9.86
N ASN A 251 58.68 -15.05 -9.13
CA ASN A 251 58.91 -14.72 -7.72
C ASN A 251 57.64 -14.67 -6.87
N SER A 252 56.53 -15.24 -7.37
CA SER A 252 55.23 -15.22 -6.72
C SER A 252 54.36 -16.39 -7.14
N ILE A 253 53.29 -16.63 -6.41
CA ILE A 253 52.16 -17.43 -6.87
C ILE A 253 51.00 -16.49 -7.06
N GLU A 254 50.44 -16.49 -8.29
CA GLU A 254 49.30 -15.68 -8.68
C GLU A 254 48.02 -16.51 -8.45
N ILE A 255 47.11 -15.95 -7.67
CA ILE A 255 45.83 -16.55 -7.34
C ILE A 255 44.74 -15.69 -7.98
N SER A 256 43.76 -16.33 -8.62
CA SER A 256 42.60 -15.66 -9.18
C SER A 256 41.33 -16.48 -8.97
N TRP A 257 40.19 -15.85 -8.98
CA TRP A 257 38.87 -16.47 -8.82
C TRP A 257 37.78 -15.68 -9.55
N GLU A 258 36.59 -16.23 -9.65
CA GLU A 258 35.42 -15.53 -10.17
C GLU A 258 34.93 -14.48 -9.17
N GLY A 259 34.69 -13.25 -9.63
CA GLY A 259 34.19 -12.18 -8.77
C GLY A 259 32.75 -12.40 -8.37
N ASN A 260 32.48 -12.26 -7.08
CA ASN A 260 31.13 -12.25 -6.54
C ASN A 260 30.34 -11.02 -7.02
N THR A 261 29.00 -11.14 -7.07
CA THR A 261 28.11 -10.10 -7.63
C THR A 261 27.17 -9.47 -6.61
N GLU A 262 27.26 -9.85 -5.35
CA GLU A 262 26.44 -9.31 -4.26
C GLU A 262 26.71 -7.80 -4.08
N PRO A 263 25.65 -6.97 -3.96
CA PRO A 263 25.79 -5.50 -3.94
C PRO A 263 26.45 -4.97 -2.66
N ASP A 264 26.48 -5.78 -1.62
CA ASP A 264 27.07 -5.50 -0.32
C ASP A 264 28.45 -6.14 -0.12
N LEU A 265 29.00 -6.82 -1.14
CA LEU A 265 30.34 -7.36 -1.09
C LEU A 265 31.34 -6.29 -0.67
N ALA A 266 32.16 -6.59 0.35
CA ALA A 266 33.28 -5.76 0.79
C ALA A 266 34.61 -6.20 0.17
N GLY A 267 34.81 -7.51 -0.01
CA GLY A 267 36.05 -8.06 -0.58
C GLY A 267 36.29 -9.53 -0.25
N TYR A 268 37.52 -9.92 -0.34
CA TYR A 268 37.94 -11.31 -0.20
C TYR A 268 39.07 -11.46 0.81
N ARG A 269 39.07 -12.59 1.49
CA ARG A 269 40.16 -13.02 2.41
C ARG A 269 40.83 -14.25 1.86
N ILE A 270 42.15 -14.17 1.75
CA ILE A 270 42.97 -15.25 1.22
C ILE A 270 43.51 -16.07 2.39
N TYR A 271 43.54 -17.38 2.22
CA TYR A 271 44.11 -18.33 3.13
C TYR A 271 45.19 -19.17 2.44
N ARG A 272 46.31 -19.36 3.11
CA ARG A 272 47.44 -20.19 2.62
C ARG A 272 47.76 -21.29 3.62
N ALA A 273 48.09 -22.43 3.11
CA ALA A 273 48.70 -23.53 3.87
C ALA A 273 49.99 -23.99 3.18
N THR A 274 51.04 -24.32 3.92
CA THR A 274 52.28 -24.90 3.39
C THR A 274 52.17 -26.42 3.44
N GLY A 275 52.23 -27.09 2.29
CA GLY A 275 52.05 -28.54 2.18
C GLY A 275 50.72 -28.98 2.81
N ALA A 276 50.75 -29.97 3.71
CA ALA A 276 49.58 -30.49 4.41
C ALA A 276 49.23 -29.70 5.70
N GLY A 277 49.89 -28.58 5.98
CA GLY A 277 49.67 -27.75 7.16
C GLY A 277 48.29 -27.09 7.23
N PRO A 278 47.97 -26.41 8.33
CA PRO A 278 46.71 -25.68 8.48
C PRO A 278 46.68 -24.43 7.57
N PHE A 279 45.47 -24.01 7.23
CA PHE A 279 45.26 -22.74 6.54
C PHE A 279 45.35 -21.57 7.52
N GLU A 280 46.17 -20.59 7.16
CA GLU A 280 46.33 -19.32 7.88
C GLU A 280 45.91 -18.16 6.98
N LYS A 281 45.44 -17.09 7.59
CA LYS A 281 45.09 -15.85 6.85
C LYS A 281 46.34 -15.25 6.22
N LEU A 282 46.26 -14.88 4.96
CA LEU A 282 47.34 -14.29 4.19
C LEU A 282 47.02 -12.82 3.86
N GLY A 283 47.71 -11.92 4.54
CA GLY A 283 47.58 -10.48 4.32
C GLY A 283 46.22 -9.91 4.76
N GLU A 284 45.92 -8.71 4.26
CA GLU A 284 44.68 -8.00 4.48
C GLU A 284 43.64 -8.42 3.45
N MET A 285 42.38 -7.97 3.67
CA MET A 285 41.27 -8.14 2.72
C MET A 285 41.58 -7.44 1.40
N VAL A 286 41.27 -8.07 0.27
CA VAL A 286 41.41 -7.48 -1.07
C VAL A 286 40.05 -7.28 -1.72
N ALA A 287 39.92 -6.18 -2.49
CA ALA A 287 38.69 -5.87 -3.19
C ALA A 287 38.59 -6.50 -4.59
N THR A 288 39.73 -6.92 -5.16
CA THR A 288 39.80 -7.51 -6.50
C THR A 288 39.81 -9.04 -6.41
N PRO A 289 39.27 -9.76 -7.40
CA PRO A 289 39.25 -11.23 -7.41
C PRO A 289 40.62 -11.84 -7.83
N SER A 290 41.70 -11.28 -7.31
CA SER A 290 43.08 -11.74 -7.56
C SER A 290 44.00 -11.35 -6.41
N TYR A 291 45.08 -12.14 -6.23
CA TYR A 291 46.11 -11.91 -5.24
C TYR A 291 47.45 -12.45 -5.70
N SER A 292 48.56 -11.72 -5.46
CA SER A 292 49.91 -12.15 -5.72
C SER A 292 50.62 -12.47 -4.40
N ASP A 293 50.97 -13.72 -4.16
CA ASP A 293 51.71 -14.13 -2.97
C ASP A 293 53.22 -14.11 -3.27
N HIS A 294 53.92 -13.11 -2.73
CA HIS A 294 55.37 -12.96 -2.82
C HIS A 294 56.10 -13.59 -1.62
N GLY A 295 55.36 -14.10 -0.61
CA GLY A 295 55.94 -14.72 0.57
C GLY A 295 56.15 -16.24 0.40
N VAL A 296 56.48 -16.68 -0.80
CA VAL A 296 56.67 -18.08 -1.19
C VAL A 296 58.12 -18.42 -1.44
N GLU A 297 58.51 -19.68 -1.20
CA GLU A 297 59.85 -20.20 -1.38
C GLU A 297 59.91 -21.22 -2.51
N HIS A 298 61.01 -21.23 -3.30
CA HIS A 298 61.22 -22.20 -4.35
C HIS A 298 61.19 -23.65 -3.82
N GLY A 299 60.59 -24.53 -4.58
CA GLY A 299 60.49 -25.96 -4.25
C GLY A 299 59.41 -26.29 -3.20
N LYS A 300 58.74 -25.31 -2.63
CA LYS A 300 57.63 -25.55 -1.68
C LYS A 300 56.27 -25.51 -2.38
N THR A 301 55.40 -26.44 -1.98
CA THR A 301 54.01 -26.48 -2.42
C THR A 301 53.11 -25.75 -1.42
N TYR A 302 52.28 -24.90 -1.93
CA TYR A 302 51.29 -24.12 -1.16
C TYR A 302 49.89 -24.45 -1.62
N ARG A 303 48.97 -24.44 -0.67
CA ARG A 303 47.51 -24.53 -0.94
C ARG A 303 46.85 -23.18 -0.60
N TYR A 304 45.95 -22.76 -1.47
CA TYR A 304 45.23 -21.52 -1.31
C TYR A 304 43.73 -21.77 -1.29
N ALA A 305 43.01 -21.04 -0.45
CA ALA A 305 41.56 -20.95 -0.43
C ALA A 305 41.16 -19.50 -0.20
N VAL A 306 39.98 -19.13 -0.68
CA VAL A 306 39.44 -17.75 -0.61
C VAL A 306 38.04 -17.76 -0.02
N SER A 307 37.74 -16.80 0.84
CA SER A 307 36.38 -16.49 1.30
C SER A 307 35.99 -15.08 0.85
N ALA A 308 34.67 -14.82 0.72
CA ALA A 308 34.11 -13.52 0.49
C ALA A 308 33.57 -12.93 1.79
N LEU A 309 33.65 -11.60 1.94
CA LEU A 309 33.10 -10.85 3.05
C LEU A 309 32.17 -9.75 2.52
N ASP A 310 31.08 -9.52 3.24
CA ASP A 310 30.22 -8.37 3.02
C ASP A 310 30.63 -7.16 3.86
N LYS A 311 29.90 -6.05 3.69
CA LYS A 311 30.13 -4.78 4.41
C LYS A 311 29.77 -4.86 5.89
N THR A 312 28.99 -5.85 6.33
CA THR A 312 28.59 -6.06 7.72
C THR A 312 29.54 -7.01 8.44
N GLY A 313 30.46 -7.66 7.68
CA GLY A 313 31.50 -8.53 8.22
C GLY A 313 31.11 -10.01 8.22
N ASN A 314 30.01 -10.41 7.58
CA ASN A 314 29.72 -11.83 7.39
C ASN A 314 30.69 -12.40 6.36
N GLU A 315 31.31 -13.53 6.73
CA GLU A 315 32.32 -14.23 5.93
C GLU A 315 31.76 -15.54 5.41
N SER A 316 31.89 -15.79 4.11
CA SER A 316 31.51 -17.07 3.49
C SER A 316 32.36 -18.22 3.97
N ALA A 317 31.92 -19.43 3.69
CA ALA A 317 32.82 -20.57 3.73
C ALA A 317 34.01 -20.36 2.76
N ARG A 318 35.12 -21.03 3.00
CA ARG A 318 36.26 -21.01 2.09
C ARG A 318 35.95 -21.81 0.84
N SER A 319 36.53 -21.40 -0.29
CA SER A 319 36.50 -22.16 -1.53
C SER A 319 37.17 -23.51 -1.37
N GLU A 320 36.95 -24.43 -2.31
CA GLU A 320 37.82 -25.59 -2.46
C GLU A 320 39.25 -25.12 -2.68
N PRO A 321 40.25 -25.80 -2.06
CA PRO A 321 41.63 -25.37 -2.16
C PRO A 321 42.26 -25.70 -3.51
N VAL A 322 43.15 -24.82 -3.98
CA VAL A 322 44.02 -25.05 -5.13
C VAL A 322 45.47 -25.13 -4.68
N GLU A 323 46.29 -25.89 -5.40
CA GLU A 323 47.70 -26.06 -5.11
C GLU A 323 48.59 -25.43 -6.18
N ALA A 324 49.68 -24.83 -5.75
CA ALA A 324 50.76 -24.38 -6.63
C ALA A 324 52.13 -24.55 -5.96
N THR A 325 53.15 -24.83 -6.80
CA THR A 325 54.54 -24.94 -6.36
C THR A 325 55.36 -23.90 -7.11
N LEU A 326 56.10 -23.06 -6.37
CA LEU A 326 57.07 -22.16 -6.97
C LEU A 326 58.32 -22.99 -7.43
N GLN A 327 58.54 -23.01 -8.74
CA GLN A 327 59.66 -23.78 -9.34
C GLN A 327 60.96 -23.01 -9.29
#